data_0375673f865cc323f91b0ac129d672aa
#
_entry.id   0375673f865cc323f91b0ac129d672aa
#
_cell.length_a   1.000
_cell.length_b   1.000
_cell.length_c   1.000
_cell.angle_alpha   90.00
_cell.angle_beta   90.00
_cell.angle_gamma   90.00
#
_symmetry.space_group_name_H-M   'P 1'
#
loop_
_entity.id
_entity.type
_entity.pdbx_description
1 polymer ?
#
loop_
_entity_poly.entity_id
_entity_poly.type
_entity_poly.pdbx_seq_one_letter_code
_entity_poly.pdbx_strand_id
1 'polypeptide(L)'
;MQRRIAAVVCVGACLLLAMAASAFAADANSNNSAVGTWILNPTKSHFQNMPAPKMERLRVLKDDEKTLAWHLAGAGADGKAYHQEYDGPTDGSYRPITGGENATTVAYTRVNSVTNWIVKDKTGAIIETGSGSLSPDGRTLTLRGSLKPPQGDANFTSVYDKVK
;
A
#
# COMPACT_ATOMS: atom_id res chain seq x y z
N MET A 1 64.78 -7.01 -56.23
CA MET A 1 65.03 -6.92 -54.81
C MET A 1 63.69 -7.07 -54.08
N GLN A 2 63.40 -8.24 -53.57
CA GLN A 2 62.19 -8.55 -52.83
C GLN A 2 62.49 -8.43 -51.33
N ARG A 3 61.71 -7.61 -50.63
CA ARG A 3 61.66 -7.61 -49.15
C ARG A 3 60.35 -8.22 -48.70
N ARG A 4 60.44 -9.37 -48.08
CA ARG A 4 59.37 -10.04 -47.38
C ARG A 4 59.17 -9.40 -46.05
N ILE A 5 57.97 -8.92 -45.76
CA ILE A 5 57.53 -8.46 -44.43
C ILE A 5 56.69 -9.58 -43.80
N ALA A 6 57.20 -10.09 -42.69
CA ALA A 6 56.50 -11.14 -41.91
C ALA A 6 55.33 -10.53 -41.17
N ALA A 7 54.16 -11.15 -41.29
CA ALA A 7 52.96 -10.82 -40.52
C ALA A 7 53.05 -11.54 -39.17
N VAL A 8 53.06 -10.73 -38.10
CA VAL A 8 52.89 -11.21 -36.73
C VAL A 8 51.39 -11.31 -36.42
N VAL A 9 50.93 -12.52 -36.24
CA VAL A 9 49.57 -12.80 -35.79
C VAL A 9 49.55 -12.72 -34.28
N CYS A 10 48.98 -11.65 -33.73
CA CYS A 10 48.63 -11.56 -32.30
C CYS A 10 47.28 -12.23 -32.07
N VAL A 11 47.31 -13.42 -31.46
CA VAL A 11 46.13 -14.08 -30.95
C VAL A 11 45.77 -13.41 -29.62
N GLY A 12 44.82 -12.47 -29.67
CA GLY A 12 44.24 -11.89 -28.48
C GLY A 12 43.12 -12.78 -27.92
N ALA A 13 43.40 -13.46 -26.80
CA ALA A 13 42.38 -14.18 -26.05
C ALA A 13 41.42 -13.18 -25.39
N CYS A 14 40.23 -13.00 -25.98
CA CYS A 14 39.12 -12.32 -25.31
C CYS A 14 38.56 -13.21 -24.20
N LEU A 15 38.95 -12.92 -22.94
CA LEU A 15 38.23 -13.44 -21.76
C LEU A 15 36.89 -12.76 -21.70
N LEU A 16 35.84 -13.44 -22.13
CA LEU A 16 34.46 -13.04 -21.84
C LEU A 16 34.15 -13.32 -20.35
N LEU A 17 34.24 -12.30 -19.50
CA LEU A 17 33.63 -12.34 -18.17
C LEU A 17 32.11 -12.33 -18.38
N ALA A 18 31.49 -13.48 -18.28
CA ALA A 18 30.04 -13.59 -18.10
C ALA A 18 29.71 -13.11 -16.67
N MET A 19 29.31 -11.85 -16.53
CA MET A 19 28.62 -11.39 -15.33
C MET A 19 27.26 -12.07 -15.26
N ALA A 20 27.17 -13.11 -14.46
CA ALA A 20 25.89 -13.67 -14.05
C ALA A 20 25.16 -12.60 -13.24
N ALA A 21 24.29 -11.84 -13.88
CA ALA A 21 23.30 -11.05 -13.21
C ALA A 21 22.35 -12.04 -12.52
N SER A 22 22.54 -12.27 -11.23
CA SER A 22 21.56 -12.95 -10.39
C SER A 22 20.34 -12.04 -10.35
N ALA A 23 19.41 -12.26 -11.28
CA ALA A 23 18.06 -11.75 -11.15
C ALA A 23 17.47 -12.40 -9.90
N PHE A 24 17.40 -11.67 -8.80
CA PHE A 24 16.49 -12.00 -7.72
C PHE A 24 15.10 -11.88 -8.33
N ALA A 25 14.58 -12.98 -8.85
CA ALA A 25 13.18 -13.13 -9.09
C ALA A 25 12.55 -13.03 -7.69
N ALA A 26 12.02 -11.87 -7.35
CA ALA A 26 11.10 -11.76 -6.26
C ALA A 26 9.96 -12.73 -6.60
N ASP A 27 9.82 -13.77 -5.79
CA ASP A 27 8.72 -14.71 -5.89
C ASP A 27 7.41 -13.91 -5.85
N ALA A 28 6.82 -13.70 -7.01
CA ALA A 28 5.50 -13.07 -7.19
C ALA A 28 4.37 -14.05 -6.81
N ASN A 29 4.68 -15.05 -5.97
CA ASN A 29 3.73 -16.02 -5.47
C ASN A 29 3.60 -15.91 -3.97
N SER A 30 3.21 -14.75 -3.49
CA SER A 30 2.72 -14.65 -2.13
C SER A 30 1.20 -14.47 -2.19
N ASN A 31 0.50 -15.44 -1.63
CA ASN A 31 -0.82 -15.25 -1.02
C ASN A 31 -0.67 -14.24 0.14
N ASN A 32 -0.07 -13.08 -0.12
CA ASN A 32 0.19 -12.05 0.88
C ASN A 32 -1.10 -11.25 1.08
N SER A 33 -2.09 -11.92 1.64
CA SER A 33 -3.39 -11.36 1.95
C SER A 33 -3.35 -10.65 3.29
N ALA A 34 -3.91 -9.44 3.33
CA ALA A 34 -4.06 -8.67 4.55
C ALA A 34 -5.17 -9.21 5.47
N VAL A 35 -5.82 -10.33 5.15
CA VAL A 35 -6.87 -10.93 6.00
C VAL A 35 -6.36 -11.15 7.42
N GLY A 36 -7.14 -10.67 8.39
CA GLY A 36 -6.81 -10.74 9.81
C GLY A 36 -7.23 -9.50 10.59
N THR A 37 -6.78 -9.44 11.83
CA THR A 37 -7.03 -8.32 12.74
C THR A 37 -5.73 -7.54 12.94
N TRP A 38 -5.83 -6.23 12.86
CA TRP A 38 -4.73 -5.28 12.88
C TRP A 38 -4.99 -4.21 13.93
N ILE A 39 -3.98 -3.88 14.71
CA ILE A 39 -4.05 -2.82 15.72
C ILE A 39 -3.07 -1.71 15.33
N LEU A 40 -3.55 -0.48 15.35
CA LEU A 40 -2.71 0.69 15.10
C LEU A 40 -1.55 0.74 16.09
N ASN A 41 -0.36 0.89 15.56
CA ASN A 41 0.85 1.11 16.35
C ASN A 41 1.16 2.61 16.36
N PRO A 42 0.85 3.36 17.42
CA PRO A 42 1.01 4.80 17.45
C PRO A 42 2.48 5.24 17.40
N THR A 43 3.42 4.39 17.87
CA THR A 43 4.85 4.73 17.87
C THR A 43 5.50 4.61 16.49
N LYS A 44 4.90 3.83 15.59
CA LYS A 44 5.35 3.67 14.20
C LYS A 44 4.56 4.54 13.22
N SER A 45 3.45 5.13 13.67
CA SER A 45 2.54 5.94 12.86
C SER A 45 2.91 7.41 12.91
N HIS A 46 2.55 8.13 11.85
CA HIS A 46 2.79 9.57 11.75
C HIS A 46 1.55 10.28 11.20
N PHE A 47 1.13 11.36 11.86
CA PHE A 47 -0.04 12.15 11.52
C PHE A 47 0.37 13.62 11.43
N GLN A 48 0.28 14.21 10.24
CA GLN A 48 0.66 15.60 9.98
C GLN A 48 -0.60 16.43 9.76
N ASN A 49 -0.70 17.55 10.47
CA ASN A 49 -1.82 18.49 10.41
C ASN A 49 -3.19 17.86 10.77
N MET A 50 -3.17 16.76 11.50
CA MET A 50 -4.37 16.11 12.02
C MET A 50 -4.04 15.42 13.35
N PRO A 51 -5.02 15.31 14.25
CA PRO A 51 -4.81 14.59 15.50
C PRO A 51 -4.75 13.08 15.25
N ALA A 52 -3.83 12.40 15.94
CA ALA A 52 -3.75 10.94 15.90
C ALA A 52 -4.95 10.31 16.62
N PRO A 53 -5.52 9.21 16.14
CA PRO A 53 -6.51 8.44 16.86
C PRO A 53 -5.90 7.84 18.15
N LYS A 54 -6.68 7.76 19.22
CA LYS A 54 -6.25 7.13 20.48
C LYS A 54 -6.06 5.63 20.35
N MET A 55 -6.93 5.01 19.57
CA MET A 55 -6.87 3.58 19.25
C MET A 55 -7.60 3.32 17.94
N GLU A 56 -7.15 2.30 17.21
CA GLU A 56 -7.82 1.87 16.00
C GLU A 56 -7.58 0.38 15.77
N ARG A 57 -8.63 -0.32 15.39
CA ARG A 57 -8.61 -1.72 15.02
C ARG A 57 -9.20 -1.86 13.62
N LEU A 58 -8.42 -2.41 12.72
CA LEU A 58 -8.85 -2.79 11.37
C LEU A 58 -8.97 -4.31 11.31
N ARG A 59 -10.12 -4.80 10.90
CA ARG A 59 -10.35 -6.21 10.61
C ARG A 59 -10.57 -6.38 9.12
N VAL A 60 -9.63 -6.98 8.44
CA VAL A 60 -9.76 -7.35 7.03
C VAL A 60 -10.38 -8.73 6.95
N LEU A 61 -11.56 -8.81 6.35
CA LEU A 61 -12.37 -10.03 6.24
C LEU A 61 -12.11 -10.75 4.92
N LYS A 62 -11.84 -9.98 3.86
CA LYS A 62 -11.58 -10.47 2.53
C LYS A 62 -10.54 -9.58 1.86
N ASP A 63 -9.59 -10.19 1.20
CA ASP A 63 -8.52 -9.51 0.47
C ASP A 63 -8.01 -10.45 -0.61
N ASP A 64 -8.65 -10.40 -1.77
CA ASP A 64 -8.25 -11.11 -2.97
C ASP A 64 -8.04 -10.14 -4.13
N GLU A 65 -7.67 -10.65 -5.31
CA GLU A 65 -7.34 -9.81 -6.46
C GLU A 65 -8.49 -8.89 -6.92
N LYS A 66 -9.73 -9.25 -6.64
CA LYS A 66 -10.93 -8.58 -7.16
C LYS A 66 -11.80 -7.92 -6.10
N THR A 67 -11.64 -8.33 -4.85
CA THR A 67 -12.53 -7.90 -3.76
C THR A 67 -11.76 -7.58 -2.49
N LEU A 68 -12.31 -6.63 -1.74
CA LEU A 68 -11.81 -6.23 -0.43
C LEU A 68 -13.01 -6.05 0.50
N ALA A 69 -12.93 -6.62 1.71
CA ALA A 69 -13.90 -6.36 2.76
C ALA A 69 -13.20 -6.11 4.09
N TRP A 70 -13.61 -5.05 4.79
CA TRP A 70 -13.00 -4.69 6.05
C TRP A 70 -13.97 -3.95 6.98
N HIS A 71 -13.70 -4.05 8.29
CA HIS A 71 -14.32 -3.28 9.35
C HIS A 71 -13.23 -2.51 10.09
N LEU A 72 -13.42 -1.22 10.25
CA LEU A 72 -12.57 -0.32 11.00
C LEU A 72 -13.35 0.19 12.21
N ALA A 73 -12.76 0.11 13.38
CA ALA A 73 -13.33 0.67 14.61
C ALA A 73 -12.23 1.33 15.44
N GLY A 74 -12.53 2.47 16.03
CA GLY A 74 -11.54 3.22 16.79
C GLY A 74 -12.14 4.27 17.70
N ALA A 75 -11.26 5.05 18.28
CA ALA A 75 -11.59 6.27 19.02
C ALA A 75 -10.68 7.41 18.56
N GLY A 76 -11.28 8.51 18.15
CA GLY A 76 -10.58 9.72 17.75
C GLY A 76 -9.76 10.34 18.88
N ALA A 77 -9.00 11.37 18.58
CA ALA A 77 -8.23 12.11 19.58
C ALA A 77 -9.12 12.71 20.70
N ASP A 78 -10.36 13.06 20.38
CA ASP A 78 -11.37 13.53 21.34
C ASP A 78 -11.99 12.39 22.18
N GLY A 79 -11.70 11.14 21.83
CA GLY A 79 -12.23 9.94 22.49
C GLY A 79 -13.57 9.47 21.95
N LYS A 80 -14.14 10.13 20.94
CA LYS A 80 -15.36 9.65 20.30
C LYS A 80 -15.07 8.38 19.52
N ALA A 81 -15.93 7.37 19.74
CA ALA A 81 -15.87 6.14 18.99
C ALA A 81 -16.36 6.35 17.54
N TYR A 82 -15.71 5.68 16.61
CA TYR A 82 -16.16 5.60 15.23
C TYR A 82 -16.04 4.17 14.70
N HIS A 83 -16.80 3.88 13.67
CA HIS A 83 -16.66 2.64 12.90
C HIS A 83 -16.94 2.92 11.45
N GLN A 84 -16.32 2.13 10.59
CA GLN A 84 -16.55 2.16 9.15
C GLN A 84 -16.47 0.74 8.61
N GLU A 85 -17.20 0.47 7.54
CA GLU A 85 -17.22 -0.83 6.89
C GLU A 85 -17.25 -0.68 5.37
N TYR A 86 -16.61 -1.61 4.71
CA TYR A 86 -16.59 -1.73 3.27
C TYR A 86 -16.65 -3.20 2.88
N ASP A 87 -17.42 -3.51 1.85
CA ASP A 87 -17.39 -4.78 1.13
C ASP A 87 -17.66 -4.49 -0.36
N GLY A 88 -16.67 -4.78 -1.20
CA GLY A 88 -16.80 -4.47 -2.61
C GLY A 88 -15.57 -4.80 -3.46
N PRO A 89 -15.64 -4.43 -4.75
CA PRO A 89 -14.59 -4.72 -5.71
C PRO A 89 -13.37 -3.79 -5.56
N THR A 90 -12.25 -4.23 -6.15
CA THR A 90 -11.01 -3.44 -6.29
C THR A 90 -10.77 -3.03 -7.75
N ASP A 91 -11.83 -2.74 -8.49
CA ASP A 91 -11.85 -2.43 -9.93
C ASP A 91 -11.89 -0.92 -10.26
N GLY A 92 -11.78 -0.05 -9.25
CA GLY A 92 -11.86 1.40 -9.39
C GLY A 92 -13.28 1.96 -9.40
N SER A 93 -14.32 1.13 -9.29
CA SER A 93 -15.68 1.61 -9.17
C SER A 93 -15.97 2.12 -7.76
N TYR A 94 -16.69 3.27 -7.67
CA TYR A 94 -17.09 3.82 -6.38
C TYR A 94 -18.20 2.99 -5.74
N ARG A 95 -18.00 2.59 -4.49
CA ARG A 95 -18.96 1.85 -3.67
C ARG A 95 -19.17 2.54 -2.33
N PRO A 96 -20.34 2.36 -1.69
CA PRO A 96 -20.63 2.95 -0.39
C PRO A 96 -19.65 2.50 0.69
N ILE A 97 -19.33 3.42 1.62
CA ILE A 97 -18.77 3.13 2.93
C ILE A 97 -19.90 3.25 3.94
N THR A 98 -20.06 2.29 4.81
CA THR A 98 -21.01 2.34 5.92
C THR A 98 -20.34 2.93 7.16
N GLY A 99 -21.04 3.74 7.94
CA GLY A 99 -20.58 4.29 9.23
C GLY A 99 -19.66 5.52 9.15
N GLY A 100 -19.25 5.96 7.97
CA GLY A 100 -18.43 7.17 7.80
C GLY A 100 -19.27 8.45 7.94
N GLU A 101 -18.91 9.37 8.85
CA GLU A 101 -19.65 10.63 9.02
C GLU A 101 -19.63 11.50 7.75
N ASN A 102 -18.48 11.63 7.10
CA ASN A 102 -18.27 12.46 5.91
C ASN A 102 -17.93 11.63 4.66
N ALA A 103 -17.32 10.47 4.82
CA ALA A 103 -16.98 9.57 3.75
C ALA A 103 -18.22 8.78 3.31
N THR A 104 -18.62 8.88 2.04
CA THR A 104 -19.83 8.20 1.56
C THR A 104 -19.52 7.11 0.56
N THR A 105 -18.49 7.29 -0.26
CA THR A 105 -18.09 6.31 -1.26
C THR A 105 -16.58 6.19 -1.36
N VAL A 106 -16.09 5.00 -1.70
CA VAL A 106 -14.68 4.73 -1.96
C VAL A 106 -14.53 3.94 -3.25
N ALA A 107 -13.47 4.22 -3.99
CA ALA A 107 -13.00 3.38 -5.09
C ALA A 107 -11.65 2.80 -4.71
N TYR A 108 -11.53 1.47 -4.81
CA TYR A 108 -10.26 0.77 -4.63
C TYR A 108 -9.71 0.30 -5.97
N THR A 109 -8.40 0.43 -6.13
CA THR A 109 -7.66 -0.19 -7.25
C THR A 109 -6.45 -0.93 -6.71
N ARG A 110 -6.09 -2.02 -7.37
CA ARG A 110 -4.91 -2.79 -6.99
C ARG A 110 -3.88 -2.75 -8.11
N VAL A 111 -2.64 -2.40 -7.73
CA VAL A 111 -1.49 -2.43 -8.65
C VAL A 111 -0.38 -3.22 -7.96
N ASN A 112 -0.09 -4.41 -8.46
CA ASN A 112 0.79 -5.37 -7.82
C ASN A 112 0.30 -5.69 -6.38
N SER A 113 1.16 -5.53 -5.37
CA SER A 113 0.87 -5.73 -3.95
C SER A 113 0.34 -4.48 -3.23
N VAL A 114 0.07 -3.39 -3.96
CA VAL A 114 -0.39 -2.12 -3.39
C VAL A 114 -1.87 -1.91 -3.71
N THR A 115 -2.66 -1.66 -2.67
CA THR A 115 -4.06 -1.27 -2.80
C THR A 115 -4.15 0.25 -2.67
N ASN A 116 -4.69 0.93 -3.68
CA ASN A 116 -4.91 2.37 -3.67
C ASN A 116 -6.39 2.66 -3.45
N TRP A 117 -6.71 3.82 -2.86
CA TRP A 117 -8.09 4.26 -2.68
C TRP A 117 -8.29 5.74 -2.92
N ILE A 118 -9.53 6.08 -3.27
CA ILE A 118 -10.04 7.45 -3.37
C ILE A 118 -11.39 7.48 -2.67
N VAL A 119 -11.54 8.36 -1.68
CA VAL A 119 -12.78 8.55 -0.92
C VAL A 119 -13.45 9.84 -1.34
N LYS A 120 -14.78 9.80 -1.52
CA LYS A 120 -15.62 10.97 -1.77
C LYS A 120 -16.63 11.19 -0.65
N ASP A 121 -16.95 12.44 -0.44
CA ASP A 121 -18.05 12.86 0.42
C ASP A 121 -19.42 12.81 -0.31
N LYS A 122 -20.48 13.21 0.39
CA LYS A 122 -21.84 13.26 -0.14
C LYS A 122 -22.04 14.22 -1.32
N THR A 123 -21.12 15.17 -1.53
CA THR A 123 -21.16 16.12 -2.64
C THR A 123 -20.42 15.60 -3.87
N GLY A 124 -19.72 14.47 -3.74
CA GLY A 124 -18.84 13.90 -4.75
C GLY A 124 -17.43 14.47 -4.75
N ALA A 125 -17.09 15.35 -3.81
CA ALA A 125 -15.73 15.87 -3.65
C ALA A 125 -14.79 14.80 -3.11
N ILE A 126 -13.57 14.75 -3.63
CA ILE A 126 -12.52 13.88 -3.11
C ILE A 126 -12.02 14.46 -1.76
N ILE A 127 -12.18 13.69 -0.69
CA ILE A 127 -11.78 14.06 0.67
C ILE A 127 -10.58 13.28 1.18
N GLU A 128 -10.28 12.13 0.57
CA GLU A 128 -9.12 11.31 0.95
C GLU A 128 -8.60 10.54 -0.26
N THR A 129 -7.29 10.38 -0.32
CA THR A 129 -6.61 9.46 -1.24
C THR A 129 -5.52 8.74 -0.47
N GLY A 130 -5.23 7.49 -0.86
CA GLY A 130 -4.16 6.79 -0.20
C GLY A 130 -3.77 5.47 -0.84
N SER A 131 -2.84 4.80 -0.17
CA SER A 131 -2.34 3.49 -0.55
C SER A 131 -2.02 2.64 0.66
N GLY A 132 -2.26 1.34 0.54
CA GLY A 132 -1.97 0.33 1.54
C GLY A 132 -1.01 -0.72 1.03
N SER A 133 -0.08 -1.15 1.87
CA SER A 133 0.86 -2.21 1.56
C SER A 133 1.10 -3.10 2.77
N LEU A 134 1.25 -4.40 2.51
CA LEU A 134 1.59 -5.40 3.52
C LEU A 134 3.10 -5.66 3.47
N SER A 135 3.72 -5.83 4.64
CA SER A 135 5.13 -6.24 4.71
C SER A 135 5.33 -7.65 4.17
N PRO A 136 6.52 -8.00 3.66
CA PRO A 136 6.79 -9.34 3.11
C PRO A 136 6.54 -10.48 4.10
N ASP A 137 6.72 -10.24 5.39
CA ASP A 137 6.46 -11.22 6.45
C ASP A 137 4.98 -11.30 6.88
N GLY A 138 4.10 -10.47 6.28
CA GLY A 138 2.68 -10.43 6.56
C GLY A 138 2.31 -9.93 7.96
N ARG A 139 3.21 -9.25 8.67
CA ARG A 139 3.01 -8.83 10.07
C ARG A 139 2.73 -7.36 10.25
N THR A 140 3.03 -6.54 9.26
CA THR A 140 2.84 -5.09 9.31
C THR A 140 2.05 -4.63 8.10
N LEU A 141 0.94 -3.95 8.34
CA LEU A 141 0.16 -3.27 7.32
C LEU A 141 0.41 -1.77 7.42
N THR A 142 0.81 -1.14 6.33
CA THR A 142 1.07 0.30 6.28
C THR A 142 0.07 0.96 5.36
N LEU A 143 -0.68 1.93 5.89
CA LEU A 143 -1.60 2.78 5.13
C LEU A 143 -1.02 4.20 5.08
N ARG A 144 -0.92 4.77 3.89
CA ARG A 144 -0.49 6.15 3.67
C ARG A 144 -1.55 6.90 2.92
N GLY A 145 -1.88 8.09 3.38
CA GLY A 145 -2.91 8.87 2.72
C GLY A 145 -2.80 10.37 2.98
N SER A 146 -3.60 11.08 2.20
CA SER A 146 -3.82 12.52 2.33
C SER A 146 -5.29 12.78 2.47
N LEU A 147 -5.64 13.59 3.46
CA LEU A 147 -6.97 14.16 3.63
C LEU A 147 -6.99 15.57 3.06
N LYS A 148 -8.15 15.99 2.60
CA LYS A 148 -8.43 17.37 2.16
C LYS A 148 -9.47 18.01 3.07
N PRO A 149 -9.12 18.35 4.31
CA PRO A 149 -10.05 19.04 5.21
C PRO A 149 -10.27 20.48 4.75
N PRO A 150 -11.35 21.15 5.18
CA PRO A 150 -11.64 22.54 4.84
C PRO A 150 -10.52 23.53 5.20
N GLN A 151 -9.58 23.16 6.07
CA GLN A 151 -8.53 24.02 6.62
C GLN A 151 -7.12 23.68 6.15
N GLY A 152 -6.97 22.89 5.08
CA GLY A 152 -5.67 22.50 4.51
C GLY A 152 -5.49 20.99 4.40
N ASP A 153 -4.42 20.59 3.71
CA ASP A 153 -4.09 19.19 3.50
C ASP A 153 -3.48 18.60 4.78
N ALA A 154 -3.96 17.42 5.16
CA ALA A 154 -3.39 16.58 6.20
C ALA A 154 -2.87 15.28 5.59
N ASN A 155 -1.77 14.76 6.15
CA ASN A 155 -1.18 13.52 5.69
C ASN A 155 -1.05 12.54 6.85
N PHE A 156 -1.16 11.25 6.53
CA PHE A 156 -0.95 10.21 7.53
C PHE A 156 -0.14 9.04 6.99
N THR A 157 0.57 8.41 7.89
CA THR A 157 1.11 7.07 7.74
C THR A 157 0.65 6.29 8.96
N SER A 158 -0.34 5.43 8.78
CA SER A 158 -0.83 4.54 9.82
C SER A 158 -0.16 3.18 9.66
N VAL A 159 0.51 2.74 10.70
CA VAL A 159 1.19 1.44 10.75
C VAL A 159 0.44 0.55 11.73
N TYR A 160 0.05 -0.63 11.25
CA TYR A 160 -0.68 -1.60 12.06
C TYR A 160 0.16 -2.86 12.23
N ASP A 161 0.16 -3.39 13.44
CA ASP A 161 0.73 -4.70 13.73
C ASP A 161 -0.39 -5.75 13.74
N LYS A 162 -0.11 -6.94 13.15
CA LYS A 162 -1.06 -8.04 13.10
C LYS A 162 -1.27 -8.65 14.48
N VAL A 163 -2.52 -8.86 14.86
CA VAL A 163 -2.85 -9.61 16.08
C VAL A 163 -2.62 -11.10 15.82
N LYS A 164 -1.95 -11.75 16.76
CA LYS A 164 -1.68 -13.20 16.72
C LYS A 164 -2.92 -14.01 17.07
#